data_6d34f2e7d7df65d523ead2ffaf0fec31
#
_entry.id   6d34f2e7d7df65d523ead2ffaf0fec31
#
_cell.length_a   1.000
_cell.length_b   1.000
_cell.length_c   1.000
_cell.angle_alpha   90.00
_cell.angle_beta   90.00
_cell.angle_gamma   90.00
#
_symmetry.space_group_name_H-M   'P 1'
#
loop_
_entity.id
_entity.type
_entity.pdbx_description
1 polymer ?
#
loop_
_entity_poly.entity_id
_entity_poly.type
_entity_poly.pdbx_seq_one_letter_code
_entity_poly.pdbx_strand_id
1 'polypeptide(L)'
;MNKKKILLVDDELSLIDTLAEILSLNGYIVKNAANGLEALKVLDYWTPDLIISDIMMPIMDGNSLYEIVKDSNMLSQIPFVFLTAKNDEEVREKCILDGVDHFVSKPFKTATLIKIIEAKIERFEKVKNAYNTVNSSNNRYFLHEINTPLHGILGAINLLIKHTYSFKHNEIELFYNAIKTSAERLNRTLKNSILYSNLKNNELIFLDDSSSEISQEFSQVYHKISNSDLDEAKRIDFNVEKSNLKIREEFLQFILFELIDNALKFSAINKKVIVCGKKYSTEYYIVTIQDWGLGFTEKEIKEINVNKQFNRDKREQQGLGLGLFISKTFIKKIKGVFSIVSQKDVGTTITMYIPICSPK
;
A
#
# COMPACT_ATOMS: atom_id res chain seq x y z
N MET A 1 20.42 -5.16 -22.66
CA MET A 1 20.15 -4.69 -21.28
C MET A 1 20.55 -3.22 -21.19
N ASN A 2 19.67 -2.37 -20.65
CA ASN A 2 20.06 -0.97 -20.41
C ASN A 2 21.10 -0.94 -19.28
N LYS A 3 22.20 -0.22 -19.49
CA LYS A 3 23.24 -0.02 -18.47
C LYS A 3 22.63 0.74 -17.27
N LYS A 4 22.98 0.31 -16.07
CA LYS A 4 22.51 0.95 -14.83
C LYS A 4 23.22 2.25 -14.55
N LYS A 5 22.52 3.21 -13.97
CA LYS A 5 22.95 4.58 -13.74
C LYS A 5 23.27 4.81 -12.25
N ILE A 6 24.42 5.33 -11.94
CA ILE A 6 24.85 5.64 -10.58
C ILE A 6 25.21 7.12 -10.47
N LEU A 7 24.67 7.82 -9.49
CA LEU A 7 25.11 9.14 -9.09
C LEU A 7 26.10 8.99 -7.94
N LEU A 8 27.33 9.46 -8.14
CA LEU A 8 28.40 9.44 -7.16
C LEU A 8 28.63 10.88 -6.64
N VAL A 9 28.55 11.07 -5.31
CA VAL A 9 28.63 12.37 -4.68
C VAL A 9 29.70 12.34 -3.59
N ASP A 10 30.77 13.07 -3.75
CA ASP A 10 31.89 13.16 -2.78
C ASP A 10 32.67 14.43 -3.10
N ASP A 11 33.26 15.10 -2.13
CA ASP A 11 34.09 16.30 -2.36
C ASP A 11 35.56 15.95 -2.67
N GLU A 12 35.95 14.69 -2.46
CA GLU A 12 37.27 14.19 -2.80
C GLU A 12 37.33 13.77 -4.27
N LEU A 13 37.72 14.69 -5.17
CA LEU A 13 37.73 14.48 -6.61
C LEU A 13 38.54 13.25 -7.04
N SER A 14 39.67 12.97 -6.37
CA SER A 14 40.52 11.80 -6.68
C SER A 14 39.82 10.48 -6.41
N LEU A 15 38.98 10.41 -5.37
CA LEU A 15 38.17 9.27 -5.02
C LEU A 15 37.02 9.10 -6.03
N ILE A 16 36.33 10.18 -6.38
CA ILE A 16 35.26 10.20 -7.38
C ILE A 16 35.77 9.68 -8.72
N ASP A 17 36.88 10.21 -9.24
CA ASP A 17 37.41 9.82 -10.54
C ASP A 17 37.79 8.35 -10.58
N THR A 18 38.47 7.87 -9.53
CA THR A 18 38.83 6.46 -9.41
C THR A 18 37.60 5.54 -9.35
N LEU A 19 36.61 5.89 -8.53
CA LEU A 19 35.38 5.09 -8.39
C LEU A 19 34.56 5.13 -9.67
N ALA A 20 34.45 6.29 -10.32
CA ALA A 20 33.71 6.44 -11.56
C ALA A 20 34.30 5.58 -12.69
N GLU A 21 35.65 5.54 -12.80
CA GLU A 21 36.35 4.68 -13.75
C GLU A 21 36.06 3.20 -13.46
N ILE A 22 36.23 2.75 -12.23
CA ILE A 22 35.99 1.38 -11.82
C ILE A 22 34.53 0.96 -12.07
N LEU A 23 33.55 1.79 -11.70
CA LEU A 23 32.13 1.51 -11.94
C LEU A 23 31.81 1.48 -13.43
N SER A 24 32.43 2.37 -14.22
CA SER A 24 32.25 2.39 -15.68
C SER A 24 32.81 1.11 -16.33
N LEU A 25 33.98 0.62 -15.88
CA LEU A 25 34.55 -0.66 -16.31
C LEU A 25 33.66 -1.85 -15.95
N ASN A 26 32.89 -1.75 -14.85
CA ASN A 26 31.89 -2.75 -14.45
C ASN A 26 30.51 -2.58 -15.15
N GLY A 27 30.43 -1.70 -16.16
CA GLY A 27 29.26 -1.59 -17.01
C GLY A 27 28.19 -0.58 -16.56
N TYR A 28 28.46 0.23 -15.52
CA TYR A 28 27.58 1.30 -15.06
C TYR A 28 27.76 2.58 -15.88
N ILE A 29 26.71 3.40 -15.92
CA ILE A 29 26.77 4.80 -16.37
C ILE A 29 26.88 5.65 -15.11
N VAL A 30 27.97 6.38 -14.94
CA VAL A 30 28.24 7.18 -13.76
C VAL A 30 28.16 8.67 -14.07
N LYS A 31 27.51 9.43 -13.20
CA LYS A 31 27.63 10.88 -13.10
C LYS A 31 28.15 11.25 -11.73
N ASN A 32 28.97 12.30 -11.70
CA ASN A 32 29.65 12.77 -10.52
C ASN A 32 29.08 14.12 -10.06
N ALA A 33 29.12 14.37 -8.74
CA ALA A 33 28.85 15.67 -8.14
C ALA A 33 29.80 15.87 -6.95
N ALA A 34 30.32 17.07 -6.75
CA ALA A 34 31.27 17.39 -5.68
C ALA A 34 30.59 17.75 -4.35
N ASN A 35 29.27 17.87 -4.30
CA ASN A 35 28.48 18.17 -3.10
C ASN A 35 26.99 17.92 -3.38
N GLY A 36 26.16 17.98 -2.34
CA GLY A 36 24.72 17.74 -2.44
C GLY A 36 23.99 18.71 -3.37
N LEU A 37 24.42 19.98 -3.45
CA LEU A 37 23.77 20.96 -4.33
C LEU A 37 24.02 20.65 -5.81
N GLU A 38 25.22 20.19 -6.16
CA GLU A 38 25.51 19.74 -7.53
C GLU A 38 24.76 18.43 -7.84
N ALA A 39 24.66 17.53 -6.87
CA ALA A 39 23.87 16.32 -7.02
C ALA A 39 22.40 16.63 -7.34
N LEU A 40 21.77 17.59 -6.68
CA LEU A 40 20.41 18.04 -6.96
C LEU A 40 20.27 18.57 -8.39
N LYS A 41 21.23 19.37 -8.87
CA LYS A 41 21.22 19.83 -10.26
C LYS A 41 21.29 18.68 -11.26
N VAL A 42 22.06 17.62 -10.95
CA VAL A 42 22.10 16.42 -11.80
C VAL A 42 20.75 15.68 -11.75
N LEU A 43 20.12 15.57 -10.57
CA LEU A 43 18.84 14.89 -10.38
C LEU A 43 17.68 15.58 -11.11
N ASP A 44 17.76 16.88 -11.37
CA ASP A 44 16.74 17.64 -12.11
C ASP A 44 16.53 17.12 -13.56
N TYR A 45 17.58 16.63 -14.19
CA TYR A 45 17.54 16.17 -15.59
C TYR A 45 17.98 14.72 -15.81
N TRP A 46 18.44 14.04 -14.77
CA TRP A 46 18.94 12.68 -14.88
C TRP A 46 18.59 11.84 -13.65
N THR A 47 17.84 10.78 -13.84
CA THR A 47 17.40 9.88 -12.77
C THR A 47 18.35 8.68 -12.69
N PRO A 48 19.10 8.49 -11.60
CA PRO A 48 19.95 7.33 -11.36
C PRO A 48 19.13 6.11 -10.88
N ASP A 49 19.73 4.92 -10.97
CA ASP A 49 19.24 3.69 -10.38
C ASP A 49 19.76 3.49 -8.94
N LEU A 50 20.79 4.24 -8.54
CA LEU A 50 21.38 4.28 -7.20
C LEU A 50 22.14 5.57 -6.97
N ILE A 51 22.08 6.11 -5.75
CA ILE A 51 22.90 7.25 -5.29
C ILE A 51 23.92 6.74 -4.28
N ILE A 52 25.18 7.13 -4.47
CA ILE A 52 26.27 6.91 -3.49
C ILE A 52 26.77 8.27 -3.08
N SER A 53 26.72 8.59 -1.80
CA SER A 53 27.10 9.91 -1.30
C SER A 53 28.03 9.82 -0.09
N ASP A 54 29.05 10.64 -0.06
CA ASP A 54 29.73 10.94 1.20
C ASP A 54 28.78 11.67 2.13
N ILE A 55 29.01 11.53 3.44
CA ILE A 55 28.20 12.22 4.46
C ILE A 55 28.67 13.65 4.62
N MET A 56 29.97 13.84 4.77
CA MET A 56 30.58 15.12 5.12
C MET A 56 31.12 15.83 3.87
N MET A 57 30.36 16.77 3.34
CA MET A 57 30.75 17.55 2.16
C MET A 57 30.49 19.03 2.39
N PRO A 58 31.24 19.92 1.75
CA PRO A 58 31.01 21.36 1.81
C PRO A 58 29.72 21.75 1.08
N ILE A 59 29.19 22.94 1.38
CA ILE A 59 28.01 23.57 0.74
C ILE A 59 26.70 22.85 1.14
N MET A 60 26.56 21.58 0.82
CA MET A 60 25.44 20.71 1.19
C MET A 60 25.97 19.32 1.46
N ASP A 61 25.80 18.85 2.68
CA ASP A 61 26.21 17.53 3.13
C ASP A 61 25.29 16.41 2.61
N GLY A 62 25.75 15.16 2.75
CA GLY A 62 25.03 14.00 2.28
C GLY A 62 23.70 13.78 3.01
N ASN A 63 23.60 14.16 4.29
CA ASN A 63 22.36 14.04 5.05
C ASN A 63 21.30 15.00 4.52
N SER A 64 21.66 16.26 4.29
CA SER A 64 20.76 17.25 3.70
C SER A 64 20.30 16.84 2.29
N LEU A 65 21.20 16.27 1.49
CA LEU A 65 20.85 15.69 0.18
C LEU A 65 19.86 14.54 0.34
N TYR A 66 20.10 13.62 1.28
CA TYR A 66 19.23 12.48 1.54
C TYR A 66 17.81 12.91 1.95
N GLU A 67 17.68 13.88 2.87
CA GLU A 67 16.38 14.42 3.29
C GLU A 67 15.58 14.97 2.08
N ILE A 68 16.22 15.73 1.21
CA ILE A 68 15.56 16.27 0.01
C ILE A 68 15.15 15.14 -0.96
N VAL A 69 16.03 14.15 -1.16
CA VAL A 69 15.74 12.99 -2.01
C VAL A 69 14.60 12.16 -1.43
N LYS A 70 14.59 11.93 -0.11
CA LYS A 70 13.56 11.19 0.62
C LYS A 70 12.19 11.86 0.54
N ASP A 71 12.13 13.19 0.64
CA ASP A 71 10.89 13.95 0.56
C ASP A 71 10.36 14.12 -0.87
N SER A 72 11.17 13.80 -1.88
CA SER A 72 10.78 13.88 -3.27
C SER A 72 9.92 12.69 -3.72
N ASN A 73 8.73 12.94 -4.21
CA ASN A 73 7.82 11.92 -4.75
C ASN A 73 8.42 11.07 -5.89
N MET A 74 9.43 11.58 -6.59
CA MET A 74 10.08 10.89 -7.73
C MET A 74 11.39 10.21 -7.35
N LEU A 75 12.14 10.77 -6.39
CA LEU A 75 13.49 10.34 -6.05
C LEU A 75 13.52 9.44 -4.81
N SER A 76 12.51 9.48 -3.94
CA SER A 76 12.44 8.72 -2.68
C SER A 76 12.55 7.20 -2.83
N GLN A 77 12.37 6.69 -4.04
CA GLN A 77 12.49 5.26 -4.33
C GLN A 77 13.90 4.85 -4.76
N ILE A 78 14.78 5.80 -5.03
CA ILE A 78 16.14 5.50 -5.48
C ILE A 78 16.95 5.04 -4.28
N PRO A 79 17.57 3.83 -4.32
CA PRO A 79 18.41 3.36 -3.23
C PRO A 79 19.53 4.34 -2.97
N PHE A 80 19.78 4.63 -1.67
CA PHE A 80 20.78 5.57 -1.22
C PHE A 80 21.80 4.86 -0.34
N VAL A 81 23.08 4.99 -0.69
CA VAL A 81 24.22 4.40 0.03
C VAL A 81 25.14 5.51 0.50
N PHE A 82 25.41 5.56 1.80
CA PHE A 82 26.38 6.48 2.33
C PHE A 82 27.80 5.88 2.38
N LEU A 83 28.78 6.70 2.02
CA LEU A 83 30.18 6.49 2.34
C LEU A 83 30.49 7.26 3.64
N THR A 84 31.05 6.60 4.64
CA THR A 84 31.27 7.21 5.96
C THR A 84 32.68 6.99 6.44
N ALA A 85 33.27 7.95 7.15
CA ALA A 85 34.51 7.75 7.89
C ALA A 85 34.27 6.80 9.08
N LYS A 86 35.33 6.08 9.52
CA LYS A 86 35.26 5.03 10.55
C LYS A 86 34.80 5.52 11.93
N ASN A 87 34.83 6.84 12.17
CA ASN A 87 34.57 7.45 13.48
C ASN A 87 33.19 8.11 13.62
N ASP A 88 32.30 7.98 12.64
CA ASP A 88 31.00 8.66 12.62
C ASP A 88 29.86 7.77 13.18
N GLU A 89 30.09 7.11 14.34
CA GLU A 89 29.08 6.21 14.93
C GLU A 89 27.76 6.94 15.27
N GLU A 90 27.83 8.16 15.82
CA GLU A 90 26.63 8.95 16.16
C GLU A 90 25.81 9.36 14.91
N VAL A 91 26.51 9.74 13.84
CA VAL A 91 25.88 10.07 12.56
C VAL A 91 25.26 8.84 11.93
N ARG A 92 25.93 7.69 12.04
CA ARG A 92 25.46 6.41 11.55
C ARG A 92 24.18 5.93 12.25
N GLU A 93 24.12 6.05 13.58
CA GLU A 93 22.92 5.71 14.36
C GLU A 93 21.72 6.58 13.95
N LYS A 94 21.94 7.89 13.81
CA LYS A 94 20.90 8.83 13.37
C LYS A 94 20.35 8.47 11.99
N CYS A 95 21.22 8.20 11.03
CA CYS A 95 20.84 7.87 9.67
C CYS A 95 20.16 6.47 9.54
N ILE A 96 20.50 5.50 10.41
CA ILE A 96 19.79 4.20 10.50
C ILE A 96 18.35 4.43 10.93
N LEU A 97 18.11 5.32 11.89
CA LEU A 97 16.76 5.70 12.34
C LEU A 97 15.97 6.41 11.23
N ASP A 98 16.66 7.15 10.36
CA ASP A 98 16.07 7.86 9.21
C ASP A 98 15.79 6.97 7.99
N GLY A 99 16.15 5.68 8.06
CA GLY A 99 15.78 4.68 7.05
C GLY A 99 16.73 4.60 5.84
N VAL A 100 17.98 5.00 6.00
CA VAL A 100 19.00 4.88 4.96
C VAL A 100 19.24 3.42 4.58
N ASP A 101 19.37 3.14 3.30
CA ASP A 101 19.46 1.78 2.76
C ASP A 101 20.76 1.05 3.13
N HIS A 102 21.88 1.74 3.20
CA HIS A 102 23.17 1.14 3.54
C HIS A 102 24.28 2.14 3.81
N PHE A 103 25.27 1.70 4.63
CA PHE A 103 26.51 2.44 4.93
C PHE A 103 27.73 1.63 4.53
N VAL A 104 28.71 2.30 3.96
CA VAL A 104 30.02 1.71 3.62
C VAL A 104 31.11 2.55 4.27
N SER A 105 31.84 1.98 5.23
CA SER A 105 32.91 2.69 5.94
C SER A 105 34.16 2.82 5.08
N LYS A 106 34.71 4.03 4.98
CA LYS A 106 36.04 4.31 4.41
C LYS A 106 37.14 3.91 5.42
N PRO A 107 38.25 3.26 5.01
CA PRO A 107 38.55 2.76 3.66
C PRO A 107 37.80 1.44 3.35
N PHE A 108 37.31 1.29 2.15
CA PHE A 108 36.58 0.11 1.69
C PHE A 108 37.30 -0.58 0.53
N LYS A 109 37.05 -1.89 0.41
CA LYS A 109 37.49 -2.67 -0.76
C LYS A 109 36.50 -2.45 -1.90
N THR A 110 36.98 -2.01 -3.06
CA THR A 110 36.15 -1.76 -4.24
C THR A 110 35.27 -2.95 -4.63
N ALA A 111 35.80 -4.17 -4.55
CA ALA A 111 35.02 -5.38 -4.81
C ALA A 111 33.83 -5.56 -3.84
N THR A 112 33.97 -5.08 -2.60
CA THR A 112 32.88 -5.13 -1.61
C THR A 112 31.80 -4.07 -1.95
N LEU A 113 32.22 -2.87 -2.33
CA LEU A 113 31.30 -1.81 -2.77
C LEU A 113 30.50 -2.25 -3.99
N ILE A 114 31.13 -2.84 -5.00
CA ILE A 114 30.44 -3.35 -6.20
C ILE A 114 29.37 -4.38 -5.83
N LYS A 115 29.69 -5.37 -4.95
CA LYS A 115 28.71 -6.35 -4.48
C LYS A 115 27.51 -5.71 -3.76
N ILE A 116 27.74 -4.67 -2.97
CA ILE A 116 26.67 -3.92 -2.30
C ILE A 116 25.80 -3.20 -3.32
N ILE A 117 26.41 -2.54 -4.31
CA ILE A 117 25.71 -1.88 -5.41
C ILE A 117 24.83 -2.86 -6.17
N GLU A 118 25.38 -4.00 -6.59
CA GLU A 118 24.66 -5.06 -7.30
C GLU A 118 23.46 -5.55 -6.49
N ALA A 119 23.68 -5.90 -5.22
CA ALA A 119 22.62 -6.39 -4.33
C ALA A 119 21.50 -5.35 -4.11
N LYS A 120 21.86 -4.06 -4.00
CA LYS A 120 20.88 -2.98 -3.81
C LYS A 120 20.07 -2.73 -5.08
N ILE A 121 20.72 -2.64 -6.23
CA ILE A 121 20.05 -2.48 -7.53
C ILE A 121 19.18 -3.70 -7.82
N GLU A 122 19.67 -4.94 -7.62
CA GLU A 122 18.90 -6.15 -7.85
C GLU A 122 17.66 -6.23 -6.94
N ARG A 123 17.81 -5.90 -5.64
CA ARG A 123 16.69 -5.87 -4.69
C ARG A 123 15.66 -4.83 -5.11
N PHE A 124 16.12 -3.63 -5.49
CA PHE A 124 15.25 -2.58 -5.98
C PHE A 124 14.52 -2.97 -7.26
N GLU A 125 15.21 -3.63 -8.19
CA GLU A 125 14.57 -4.15 -9.41
C GLU A 125 13.57 -5.26 -9.15
N LYS A 126 13.87 -6.19 -8.24
CA LYS A 126 12.91 -7.23 -7.84
C LYS A 126 11.65 -6.61 -7.26
N VAL A 127 11.80 -5.61 -6.41
CA VAL A 127 10.68 -4.82 -5.86
C VAL A 127 9.98 -4.07 -6.99
N LYS A 128 10.71 -3.36 -7.84
CA LYS A 128 10.18 -2.60 -8.99
C LYS A 128 9.53 -3.51 -10.03
N ASN A 129 10.06 -4.69 -10.30
CA ASN A 129 9.49 -5.65 -11.25
C ASN A 129 8.28 -6.38 -10.67
N ALA A 130 8.28 -6.74 -9.40
CA ALA A 130 7.08 -7.20 -8.68
C ALA A 130 6.00 -6.10 -8.71
N TYR A 131 6.39 -4.84 -8.62
CA TYR A 131 5.52 -3.67 -8.78
C TYR A 131 5.05 -3.46 -10.23
N ASN A 132 5.93 -3.59 -11.22
CA ASN A 132 5.61 -3.38 -12.64
C ASN A 132 4.72 -4.49 -13.23
N THR A 133 4.81 -5.71 -12.70
CA THR A 133 3.87 -6.80 -13.03
C THR A 133 2.46 -6.50 -12.52
N VAL A 134 2.33 -5.68 -11.48
CA VAL A 134 1.03 -5.31 -10.91
C VAL A 134 0.37 -4.13 -11.62
N ASN A 135 1.08 -3.17 -12.24
CA ASN A 135 0.46 -2.15 -13.11
C ASN A 135 1.41 -1.01 -13.52
N SER A 136 1.45 -0.71 -14.78
CA SER A 136 2.12 0.48 -15.34
C SER A 136 1.38 1.82 -15.13
N SER A 137 0.13 1.80 -14.67
CA SER A 137 -0.67 3.01 -14.37
C SER A 137 -1.13 3.14 -12.90
N ASN A 138 -0.99 2.07 -12.09
CA ASN A 138 -1.50 2.02 -10.71
C ASN A 138 -0.42 2.24 -9.64
N ASN A 139 0.85 2.34 -10.02
CA ASN A 139 1.98 2.31 -9.09
C ASN A 139 2.00 3.53 -8.16
N ARG A 140 1.66 4.72 -8.68
CA ARG A 140 1.67 5.96 -7.90
C ARG A 140 0.64 5.96 -6.79
N TYR A 141 -0.55 5.44 -7.06
CA TYR A 141 -1.63 5.35 -6.05
C TYR A 141 -1.35 4.28 -5.00
N PHE A 142 -0.77 3.16 -5.39
CA PHE A 142 -0.41 2.09 -4.45
C PHE A 142 0.67 2.55 -3.45
N LEU A 143 1.70 3.25 -3.92
CA LEU A 143 2.72 3.85 -3.06
C LEU A 143 2.12 4.88 -2.10
N HIS A 144 1.23 5.73 -2.59
CA HIS A 144 0.53 6.70 -1.75
C HIS A 144 -0.29 6.01 -0.64
N GLU A 145 -1.00 4.92 -0.97
CA GLU A 145 -1.80 4.16 -0.02
C GLU A 145 -0.97 3.35 1.00
N ILE A 146 0.28 3.05 0.70
CA ILE A 146 1.25 2.47 1.65
C ILE A 146 1.91 3.57 2.47
N ASN A 147 2.36 4.64 1.84
CA ASN A 147 3.11 5.69 2.51
C ASN A 147 2.24 6.47 3.51
N THR A 148 0.96 6.71 3.19
CA THR A 148 0.05 7.42 4.10
C THR A 148 -0.05 6.76 5.49
N PRO A 149 -0.39 5.46 5.64
CA PRO A 149 -0.41 4.83 6.95
C PRO A 149 0.98 4.67 7.55
N LEU A 150 2.02 4.47 6.74
CA LEU A 150 3.40 4.39 7.21
C LEU A 150 3.85 5.72 7.85
N HIS A 151 3.56 6.86 7.20
CA HIS A 151 3.81 8.18 7.77
C HIS A 151 3.00 8.41 9.05
N GLY A 152 1.76 7.92 9.13
CA GLY A 152 0.95 7.97 10.35
C GLY A 152 1.62 7.21 11.52
N ILE A 153 2.15 6.03 11.25
CA ILE A 153 2.89 5.22 12.24
C ILE A 153 4.17 5.95 12.68
N LEU A 154 5.01 6.33 11.72
CA LEU A 154 6.30 6.98 11.98
C LEU A 154 6.11 8.34 12.67
N GLY A 155 5.14 9.14 12.23
CA GLY A 155 4.82 10.42 12.84
C GLY A 155 4.39 10.29 14.30
N ALA A 156 3.50 9.34 14.61
CA ALA A 156 3.07 9.09 15.98
C ALA A 156 4.21 8.57 16.87
N ILE A 157 5.05 7.67 16.35
CA ILE A 157 6.26 7.18 17.06
C ILE A 157 7.23 8.32 17.32
N ASN A 158 7.54 9.15 16.33
CA ASN A 158 8.47 10.27 16.47
C ASN A 158 7.99 11.29 17.50
N LEU A 159 6.67 11.57 17.55
CA LEU A 159 6.11 12.45 18.58
C LEU A 159 6.23 11.83 19.98
N LEU A 160 5.95 10.52 20.13
CA LEU A 160 6.12 9.83 21.40
C LEU A 160 7.58 9.85 21.89
N ILE A 161 8.56 9.63 21.00
CA ILE A 161 9.98 9.67 21.34
C ILE A 161 10.41 11.07 21.74
N LYS A 162 10.04 12.10 20.95
CA LYS A 162 10.47 13.48 21.15
C LYS A 162 9.90 14.12 22.43
N HIS A 163 8.74 13.66 22.89
CA HIS A 163 8.00 14.25 23.99
C HIS A 163 7.63 13.23 25.10
N THR A 164 8.44 12.19 25.29
CA THR A 164 8.19 11.03 26.18
C THR A 164 7.73 11.42 27.60
N TYR A 165 8.20 12.56 28.14
CA TYR A 165 7.89 12.99 29.51
C TYR A 165 6.80 14.09 29.58
N SER A 166 6.26 14.56 28.47
CA SER A 166 5.32 15.69 28.43
C SER A 166 3.85 15.28 28.18
N PHE A 167 3.61 14.06 27.68
CA PHE A 167 2.27 13.59 27.38
C PHE A 167 1.55 13.02 28.60
N LYS A 168 0.25 13.31 28.71
CA LYS A 168 -0.65 12.66 29.65
C LYS A 168 -0.99 11.24 29.14
N HIS A 169 -1.41 10.37 30.05
CA HIS A 169 -1.72 8.97 29.74
C HIS A 169 -2.75 8.82 28.60
N ASN A 170 -3.81 9.64 28.60
CA ASN A 170 -4.84 9.65 27.57
C ASN A 170 -4.31 10.11 26.20
N GLU A 171 -3.31 10.98 26.14
CA GLU A 171 -2.67 11.41 24.89
C GLU A 171 -1.80 10.31 24.31
N ILE A 172 -1.09 9.57 25.16
CA ILE A 172 -0.31 8.38 24.75
C ILE A 172 -1.24 7.32 24.15
N GLU A 173 -2.41 7.12 24.74
CA GLU A 173 -3.41 6.17 24.26
C GLU A 173 -3.93 6.54 22.86
N LEU A 174 -4.11 7.84 22.58
CA LEU A 174 -4.45 8.33 21.24
C LEU A 174 -3.38 8.01 20.20
N PHE A 175 -2.08 8.15 20.55
CA PHE A 175 -0.99 7.78 19.66
C PHE A 175 -0.94 6.28 19.40
N TYR A 176 -1.12 5.43 20.42
CA TYR A 176 -1.18 3.97 20.24
C TYR A 176 -2.34 3.57 19.33
N ASN A 177 -3.50 4.18 19.50
CA ASN A 177 -4.66 3.93 18.64
C ASN A 177 -4.40 4.39 17.19
N ALA A 178 -3.76 5.54 16.99
CA ALA A 178 -3.37 6.01 15.66
C ALA A 178 -2.36 5.07 14.97
N ILE A 179 -1.36 4.57 15.71
CA ILE A 179 -0.40 3.59 15.21
C ILE A 179 -1.10 2.29 14.83
N LYS A 180 -1.96 1.77 15.71
CA LYS A 180 -2.73 0.54 15.48
C LYS A 180 -3.60 0.65 14.24
N THR A 181 -4.41 1.70 14.13
CA THR A 181 -5.29 1.95 12.98
C THR A 181 -4.50 2.07 11.68
N SER A 182 -3.38 2.77 11.71
CA SER A 182 -2.50 2.92 10.54
C SER A 182 -1.87 1.58 10.14
N ALA A 183 -1.43 0.77 11.10
CA ALA A 183 -0.85 -0.56 10.85
C ALA A 183 -1.89 -1.53 10.27
N GLU A 184 -3.12 -1.53 10.79
CA GLU A 184 -4.23 -2.33 10.27
C GLU A 184 -4.59 -1.94 8.84
N ARG A 185 -4.61 -0.63 8.55
CA ARG A 185 -4.84 -0.10 7.20
C ARG A 185 -3.74 -0.53 6.23
N LEU A 186 -2.46 -0.45 6.62
CA LEU A 186 -1.34 -0.89 5.82
C LEU A 186 -1.43 -2.39 5.51
N ASN A 187 -1.70 -3.22 6.52
CA ASN A 187 -1.87 -4.66 6.37
C ASN A 187 -3.02 -5.00 5.39
N ARG A 188 -4.16 -4.29 5.49
CA ARG A 188 -5.29 -4.44 4.56
C ARG A 188 -4.90 -4.08 3.13
N THR A 189 -4.21 -2.95 2.94
CA THR A 189 -3.74 -2.52 1.61
C THR A 189 -2.82 -3.56 0.97
N LEU A 190 -1.88 -4.12 1.73
CA LEU A 190 -0.97 -5.17 1.27
C LEU A 190 -1.73 -6.46 0.91
N LYS A 191 -2.63 -6.93 1.78
CA LYS A 191 -3.45 -8.13 1.52
C LYS A 191 -4.30 -7.97 0.26
N ASN A 192 -4.96 -6.83 0.08
CA ASN A 192 -5.77 -6.55 -1.10
C ASN A 192 -4.93 -6.53 -2.38
N SER A 193 -3.71 -6.00 -2.31
CA SER A 193 -2.79 -5.99 -3.45
C SER A 193 -2.31 -7.39 -3.84
N ILE A 194 -2.00 -8.24 -2.87
CA ILE A 194 -1.63 -9.63 -3.10
C ILE A 194 -2.81 -10.40 -3.72
N LEU A 195 -4.01 -10.26 -3.16
CA LEU A 195 -5.22 -10.90 -3.71
C LEU A 195 -5.51 -10.44 -5.15
N TYR A 196 -5.36 -9.15 -5.43
CA TYR A 196 -5.51 -8.60 -6.78
C TYR A 196 -4.49 -9.20 -7.76
N SER A 197 -3.22 -9.28 -7.35
CA SER A 197 -2.15 -9.90 -8.16
C SER A 197 -2.46 -11.35 -8.47
N ASN A 198 -2.83 -12.15 -7.46
CA ASN A 198 -3.15 -13.56 -7.61
C ASN A 198 -4.39 -13.78 -8.50
N LEU A 199 -5.40 -12.89 -8.41
CA LEU A 199 -6.56 -12.92 -9.30
C LEU A 199 -6.19 -12.63 -10.75
N LYS A 200 -5.30 -11.65 -10.99
CA LYS A 200 -4.83 -11.28 -12.32
C LYS A 200 -4.00 -12.38 -12.98
N ASN A 201 -3.18 -13.07 -12.19
CA ASN A 201 -2.34 -14.16 -12.66
C ASN A 201 -3.07 -15.51 -12.75
N ASN A 202 -4.38 -15.57 -12.39
CA ASN A 202 -5.14 -16.81 -12.26
C ASN A 202 -4.52 -17.84 -11.30
N GLU A 203 -3.81 -17.39 -10.29
CA GLU A 203 -3.14 -18.25 -9.29
C GLU A 203 -4.10 -18.71 -8.17
N LEU A 204 -5.28 -18.05 -8.05
CA LEU A 204 -6.30 -18.44 -7.06
C LEU A 204 -7.10 -19.64 -7.56
N ILE A 205 -7.06 -20.71 -6.77
CA ILE A 205 -7.84 -21.93 -7.03
C ILE A 205 -9.23 -21.74 -6.42
N PHE A 206 -10.25 -21.72 -7.26
CA PHE A 206 -11.66 -21.76 -6.86
C PHE A 206 -12.08 -23.24 -6.90
N LEU A 207 -12.11 -23.88 -5.71
CA LEU A 207 -12.55 -25.26 -5.60
C LEU A 207 -14.08 -25.33 -5.71
N ASP A 208 -14.59 -26.19 -6.59
CA ASP A 208 -16.03 -26.35 -6.82
C ASP A 208 -16.78 -26.93 -5.60
N ASP A 209 -16.09 -27.61 -4.68
CA ASP A 209 -16.67 -28.26 -3.50
C ASP A 209 -16.61 -27.43 -2.23
N SER A 210 -16.15 -26.17 -2.30
CA SER A 210 -16.10 -25.31 -1.11
C SER A 210 -17.49 -24.76 -0.77
N SER A 211 -17.83 -24.81 0.52
CA SER A 211 -19.09 -24.25 1.04
C SER A 211 -18.89 -23.49 2.32
N SER A 212 -19.67 -22.45 2.55
CA SER A 212 -19.72 -21.69 3.79
C SER A 212 -21.15 -21.31 4.16
N GLU A 213 -21.45 -21.27 5.46
CA GLU A 213 -22.76 -20.86 5.98
C GLU A 213 -22.81 -19.36 6.17
N ILE A 214 -23.63 -18.67 5.38
CA ILE A 214 -23.67 -17.19 5.28
C ILE A 214 -23.92 -16.51 6.63
N SER A 215 -24.81 -17.03 7.47
CA SER A 215 -25.14 -16.38 8.75
C SER A 215 -23.99 -16.48 9.77
N GLN A 216 -23.21 -17.55 9.71
CA GLN A 216 -22.01 -17.71 10.51
C GLN A 216 -20.92 -16.72 10.08
N GLU A 217 -20.65 -16.66 8.76
CA GLU A 217 -19.65 -15.77 8.21
C GLU A 217 -20.00 -14.29 8.44
N PHE A 218 -21.29 -13.95 8.30
CA PHE A 218 -21.77 -12.62 8.63
C PHE A 218 -21.54 -12.28 10.11
N SER A 219 -21.83 -13.21 11.01
CA SER A 219 -21.61 -13.01 12.45
C SER A 219 -20.13 -12.76 12.78
N GLN A 220 -19.21 -13.48 12.13
CA GLN A 220 -17.77 -13.25 12.30
C GLN A 220 -17.34 -11.87 11.80
N VAL A 221 -17.85 -11.44 10.64
CA VAL A 221 -17.59 -10.11 10.09
C VAL A 221 -18.16 -9.02 11.00
N TYR A 222 -19.39 -9.19 11.49
CA TYR A 222 -20.01 -8.26 12.43
C TYR A 222 -19.20 -8.13 13.72
N HIS A 223 -18.76 -9.24 14.32
CA HIS A 223 -17.90 -9.23 15.51
C HIS A 223 -16.57 -8.52 15.25
N LYS A 224 -15.97 -8.73 14.08
CA LYS A 224 -14.74 -8.04 13.70
C LYS A 224 -14.92 -6.52 13.61
N ILE A 225 -16.02 -6.04 13.05
CA ILE A 225 -16.34 -4.60 12.99
C ILE A 225 -16.62 -4.08 14.39
N SER A 226 -17.39 -4.80 15.20
CA SER A 226 -17.75 -4.42 16.58
C SER A 226 -16.53 -4.32 17.50
N ASN A 227 -15.53 -5.18 17.32
CA ASN A 227 -14.29 -5.14 18.09
C ASN A 227 -13.36 -3.98 17.69
N SER A 228 -13.47 -3.49 16.46
CA SER A 228 -12.72 -2.32 16.00
C SER A 228 -13.45 -1.00 16.31
N ASP A 229 -14.76 -0.97 16.11
CA ASP A 229 -15.61 0.20 16.39
C ASP A 229 -17.05 -0.26 16.69
N LEU A 230 -17.42 -0.18 17.98
CA LEU A 230 -18.74 -0.59 18.45
C LEU A 230 -19.86 0.32 17.94
N ASP A 231 -19.59 1.61 17.79
CA ASP A 231 -20.61 2.57 17.35
C ASP A 231 -20.89 2.42 15.85
N GLU A 232 -19.88 2.13 15.05
CA GLU A 232 -20.05 1.75 13.65
C GLU A 232 -20.85 0.43 13.52
N ALA A 233 -20.58 -0.58 14.36
CA ALA A 233 -21.32 -1.83 14.33
C ALA A 233 -22.82 -1.65 14.64
N LYS A 234 -23.19 -0.76 15.57
CA LYS A 234 -24.59 -0.44 15.89
C LYS A 234 -25.39 0.15 14.72
N ARG A 235 -24.70 0.67 13.71
CA ARG A 235 -25.31 1.20 12.49
C ARG A 235 -25.74 0.10 11.50
N ILE A 236 -25.27 -1.13 11.70
CA ILE A 236 -25.61 -2.26 10.82
C ILE A 236 -26.95 -2.84 11.24
N ASP A 237 -27.94 -2.72 10.37
CA ASP A 237 -29.23 -3.38 10.51
C ASP A 237 -29.24 -4.60 9.58
N PHE A 238 -29.44 -5.78 10.10
CA PHE A 238 -29.28 -7.00 9.31
C PHE A 238 -30.39 -8.02 9.50
N ASN A 239 -30.72 -8.67 8.38
CA ASN A 239 -31.60 -9.84 8.33
C ASN A 239 -31.01 -10.85 7.35
N VAL A 240 -30.31 -11.86 7.85
CA VAL A 240 -29.58 -12.85 7.03
C VAL A 240 -30.10 -14.25 7.37
N GLU A 241 -30.79 -14.88 6.43
CA GLU A 241 -31.28 -16.25 6.55
C GLU A 241 -30.13 -17.26 6.42
N LYS A 242 -30.22 -18.38 7.14
CA LYS A 242 -29.23 -19.47 7.04
C LYS A 242 -29.23 -20.11 5.66
N SER A 243 -28.06 -20.29 5.08
CA SER A 243 -27.89 -21.04 3.85
C SER A 243 -26.42 -21.41 3.63
N ASN A 244 -26.17 -22.57 3.03
CA ASN A 244 -24.82 -22.96 2.60
C ASN A 244 -24.58 -22.52 1.16
N LEU A 245 -23.58 -21.67 0.96
CA LEU A 245 -23.24 -21.07 -0.32
C LEU A 245 -22.01 -21.74 -0.92
N LYS A 246 -21.95 -21.86 -2.25
CA LYS A 246 -20.78 -22.39 -2.99
C LYS A 246 -19.67 -21.36 -3.09
N ILE A 247 -19.08 -21.01 -1.95
CA ILE A 247 -17.97 -20.07 -1.86
C ILE A 247 -17.11 -20.44 -0.66
N ARG A 248 -15.80 -20.22 -0.75
CA ARG A 248 -14.91 -20.40 0.38
C ARG A 248 -15.18 -19.36 1.46
N GLU A 249 -15.09 -19.79 2.70
CA GLU A 249 -15.27 -18.99 3.90
C GLU A 249 -14.46 -17.68 3.84
N GLU A 250 -13.17 -17.78 3.55
CA GLU A 250 -12.26 -16.63 3.49
C GLU A 250 -12.69 -15.58 2.44
N PHE A 251 -13.21 -16.04 1.29
CA PHE A 251 -13.67 -15.14 0.23
C PHE A 251 -15.01 -14.51 0.59
N LEU A 252 -15.93 -15.26 1.22
CA LEU A 252 -17.19 -14.72 1.67
C LEU A 252 -17.00 -13.69 2.77
N GLN A 253 -16.17 -13.98 3.77
CA GLN A 253 -15.78 -13.01 4.83
C GLN A 253 -15.15 -11.76 4.24
N PHE A 254 -14.23 -11.93 3.27
CA PHE A 254 -13.61 -10.79 2.59
C PHE A 254 -14.66 -9.91 1.89
N ILE A 255 -15.56 -10.51 1.11
CA ILE A 255 -16.59 -9.79 0.37
C ILE A 255 -17.51 -9.02 1.34
N LEU A 256 -18.03 -9.71 2.36
CA LEU A 256 -18.92 -9.10 3.34
C LEU A 256 -18.23 -7.94 4.06
N PHE A 257 -16.99 -8.15 4.53
CA PHE A 257 -16.24 -7.13 5.24
C PHE A 257 -15.97 -5.90 4.37
N GLU A 258 -15.44 -6.09 3.14
CA GLU A 258 -15.11 -4.98 2.26
C GLU A 258 -16.34 -4.15 1.86
N LEU A 259 -17.46 -4.80 1.61
CA LEU A 259 -18.68 -4.11 1.17
C LEU A 259 -19.40 -3.42 2.33
N ILE A 260 -19.47 -4.04 3.52
CA ILE A 260 -20.07 -3.43 4.71
C ILE A 260 -19.22 -2.26 5.22
N ASP A 261 -17.89 -2.42 5.28
CA ASP A 261 -16.97 -1.37 5.68
C ASP A 261 -17.03 -0.15 4.73
N ASN A 262 -17.15 -0.39 3.42
CA ASN A 262 -17.39 0.69 2.47
C ASN A 262 -18.74 1.39 2.70
N ALA A 263 -19.80 0.62 2.92
CA ALA A 263 -21.13 1.18 3.20
C ALA A 263 -21.13 2.06 4.48
N LEU A 264 -20.44 1.63 5.53
CA LEU A 264 -20.27 2.40 6.77
C LEU A 264 -19.47 3.69 6.55
N LYS A 265 -18.33 3.59 5.86
CA LYS A 265 -17.42 4.73 5.60
C LYS A 265 -18.04 5.84 4.77
N PHE A 266 -18.86 5.47 3.79
CA PHE A 266 -19.41 6.45 2.84
C PHE A 266 -20.80 6.95 3.23
N SER A 267 -21.45 6.32 4.20
CA SER A 267 -22.69 6.78 4.79
C SER A 267 -22.45 7.81 5.91
N ALA A 268 -23.37 8.78 6.07
CA ALA A 268 -23.35 9.67 7.22
C ALA A 268 -23.50 8.87 8.53
N ILE A 269 -22.87 9.34 9.61
CA ILE A 269 -22.81 8.66 10.93
C ILE A 269 -24.21 8.35 11.49
N ASN A 270 -25.21 9.16 11.19
CA ASN A 270 -26.59 8.99 11.64
C ASN A 270 -27.43 8.06 10.75
N LYS A 271 -26.85 7.47 9.70
CA LYS A 271 -27.57 6.57 8.77
C LYS A 271 -27.19 5.13 9.04
N LYS A 272 -28.17 4.25 8.97
CA LYS A 272 -27.97 2.80 9.06
C LYS A 272 -27.49 2.23 7.72
N VAL A 273 -26.73 1.14 7.80
CA VAL A 273 -26.43 0.26 6.67
C VAL A 273 -27.31 -0.97 6.78
N ILE A 274 -28.06 -1.28 5.75
CA ILE A 274 -28.96 -2.44 5.75
C ILE A 274 -28.30 -3.59 5.01
N VAL A 275 -28.24 -4.75 5.66
CA VAL A 275 -27.74 -6.01 5.09
C VAL A 275 -28.86 -7.05 5.11
N CYS A 276 -29.30 -7.45 3.94
CA CYS A 276 -30.34 -8.50 3.79
C CYS A 276 -29.77 -9.70 3.04
N GLY A 277 -30.06 -10.88 3.57
CA GLY A 277 -29.70 -12.15 2.92
C GLY A 277 -30.86 -13.12 2.97
N LYS A 278 -31.28 -13.66 1.81
CA LYS A 278 -32.36 -14.64 1.71
C LYS A 278 -32.23 -15.57 0.51
N LYS A 279 -32.90 -16.70 0.56
CA LYS A 279 -32.99 -17.56 -0.63
C LYS A 279 -33.80 -16.86 -1.73
N TYR A 280 -33.20 -16.77 -2.92
CA TYR A 280 -33.87 -16.21 -4.11
C TYR A 280 -34.53 -17.31 -4.95
N SER A 281 -33.84 -18.45 -5.11
CA SER A 281 -34.32 -19.62 -5.83
C SER A 281 -33.72 -20.89 -5.22
N THR A 282 -33.96 -22.04 -5.82
CA THR A 282 -33.32 -23.31 -5.44
C THR A 282 -31.79 -23.30 -5.69
N GLU A 283 -31.31 -22.43 -6.61
CA GLU A 283 -29.93 -22.40 -7.05
C GLU A 283 -29.15 -21.18 -6.49
N TYR A 284 -29.86 -20.10 -6.18
CA TYR A 284 -29.21 -18.82 -5.79
C TYR A 284 -29.75 -18.25 -4.49
N TYR A 285 -28.82 -17.72 -3.73
CA TYR A 285 -29.06 -16.88 -2.57
C TYR A 285 -28.77 -15.43 -2.92
N ILE A 286 -29.61 -14.49 -2.51
CA ILE A 286 -29.42 -13.07 -2.73
C ILE A 286 -28.89 -12.40 -1.45
N VAL A 287 -27.82 -11.63 -1.58
CA VAL A 287 -27.31 -10.72 -0.54
C VAL A 287 -27.43 -9.30 -1.06
N THR A 288 -28.03 -8.43 -0.26
CA THR A 288 -28.16 -7.00 -0.57
C THR A 288 -27.54 -6.18 0.54
N ILE A 289 -26.67 -5.24 0.19
CA ILE A 289 -26.06 -4.28 1.11
C ILE A 289 -26.43 -2.90 0.61
N GLN A 290 -27.15 -2.14 1.44
CA GLN A 290 -27.65 -0.81 1.10
C GLN A 290 -27.11 0.24 2.06
N ASP A 291 -26.63 1.32 1.50
CA ASP A 291 -26.17 2.51 2.21
C ASP A 291 -26.88 3.78 1.70
N TRP A 292 -26.84 4.85 2.51
CA TRP A 292 -27.32 6.18 2.17
C TRP A 292 -26.16 7.17 2.21
N GLY A 293 -25.10 6.82 1.47
CA GLY A 293 -23.89 7.60 1.38
C GLY A 293 -23.85 8.50 0.15
N LEU A 294 -22.62 8.86 -0.23
CA LEU A 294 -22.35 9.77 -1.35
C LEU A 294 -22.80 9.22 -2.71
N GLY A 295 -23.01 7.90 -2.81
CA GLY A 295 -23.36 7.21 -4.06
C GLY A 295 -22.33 7.41 -5.18
N PHE A 296 -22.64 6.88 -6.35
CA PHE A 296 -21.83 6.96 -7.57
C PHE A 296 -22.64 7.60 -8.70
N THR A 297 -21.96 8.32 -9.58
CA THR A 297 -22.51 8.75 -10.88
C THR A 297 -22.54 7.58 -11.85
N GLU A 298 -23.37 7.65 -12.90
CA GLU A 298 -23.42 6.62 -13.96
C GLU A 298 -22.05 6.39 -14.62
N LYS A 299 -21.26 7.45 -14.77
CA LYS A 299 -19.90 7.38 -15.33
C LYS A 299 -18.99 6.56 -14.41
N GLU A 300 -19.02 6.81 -13.10
CA GLU A 300 -18.24 6.08 -12.11
C GLU A 300 -18.64 4.59 -12.06
N ILE A 301 -19.94 4.27 -12.14
CA ILE A 301 -20.42 2.88 -12.21
C ILE A 301 -19.90 2.18 -13.48
N LYS A 302 -19.89 2.86 -14.62
CA LYS A 302 -19.32 2.31 -15.86
C LYS A 302 -17.83 2.06 -15.73
N GLU A 303 -17.08 2.97 -15.09
CA GLU A 303 -15.64 2.84 -14.85
C GLU A 303 -15.30 1.70 -13.88
N ILE A 304 -16.10 1.45 -12.82
CA ILE A 304 -16.03 0.25 -11.97
C ILE A 304 -16.14 -1.03 -12.81
N ASN A 305 -16.96 -1.00 -13.84
CA ASN A 305 -17.20 -2.15 -14.72
C ASN A 305 -16.05 -2.42 -15.70
N VAL A 306 -15.25 -1.41 -16.05
CA VAL A 306 -14.19 -1.49 -17.09
C VAL A 306 -12.77 -1.62 -16.48
N ASN A 307 -12.64 -1.85 -15.17
CA ASN A 307 -11.35 -1.94 -14.47
C ASN A 307 -10.52 -0.63 -14.49
N LYS A 308 -11.13 0.51 -14.74
CA LYS A 308 -10.47 1.81 -14.55
C LYS A 308 -10.57 2.21 -13.09
N GLN A 309 -9.43 2.44 -12.47
CA GLN A 309 -9.40 3.05 -11.14
C GLN A 309 -9.95 4.48 -11.24
N PHE A 310 -10.78 4.85 -10.27
CA PHE A 310 -11.44 6.14 -10.23
C PHE A 310 -10.45 7.31 -10.26
N ASN A 311 -10.79 8.37 -11.03
CA ASN A 311 -10.18 9.69 -10.93
C ASN A 311 -10.40 10.24 -9.50
N ARG A 312 -9.39 10.08 -8.64
CA ARG A 312 -9.42 10.44 -7.22
C ARG A 312 -9.13 11.91 -6.95
N ASP A 313 -8.76 12.69 -7.95
CA ASP A 313 -8.39 14.10 -7.81
C ASP A 313 -9.49 15.00 -7.19
N LYS A 314 -10.69 14.47 -6.93
CA LYS A 314 -11.82 15.22 -6.36
C LYS A 314 -12.44 14.64 -5.07
N ARG A 315 -12.00 13.47 -4.62
CA ARG A 315 -12.48 12.86 -3.36
C ARG A 315 -11.27 12.37 -2.58
N GLU A 316 -11.02 12.91 -1.41
CA GLU A 316 -10.05 12.42 -0.41
C GLU A 316 -10.46 11.03 0.13
N GLN A 317 -10.67 10.06 -0.75
CA GLN A 317 -11.16 8.75 -0.37
C GLN A 317 -10.02 7.77 -0.17
N GLN A 318 -9.90 7.33 1.05
CA GLN A 318 -8.89 6.41 1.55
C GLN A 318 -9.11 5.00 1.03
N GLY A 319 -8.15 4.47 0.24
CA GLY A 319 -8.08 3.07 -0.19
C GLY A 319 -7.99 2.88 -1.72
N LEU A 320 -7.31 1.81 -2.17
CA LEU A 320 -7.06 1.49 -3.58
C LEU A 320 -8.34 1.20 -4.41
N GLY A 321 -9.52 1.15 -3.79
CA GLY A 321 -10.76 0.69 -4.45
C GLY A 321 -10.72 -0.78 -4.89
N LEU A 322 -9.68 -1.52 -4.46
CA LEU A 322 -9.51 -2.92 -4.84
C LEU A 322 -10.55 -3.85 -4.21
N GLY A 323 -11.06 -3.52 -3.01
CA GLY A 323 -12.05 -4.34 -2.30
C GLY A 323 -13.29 -4.62 -3.14
N LEU A 324 -13.87 -3.58 -3.74
CA LEU A 324 -15.04 -3.71 -4.59
C LEU A 324 -14.75 -4.52 -5.87
N PHE A 325 -13.59 -4.28 -6.50
CA PHE A 325 -13.15 -5.02 -7.68
C PHE A 325 -12.91 -6.50 -7.37
N ILE A 326 -12.20 -6.80 -6.28
CA ILE A 326 -11.91 -8.17 -5.84
C ILE A 326 -13.22 -8.90 -5.51
N SER A 327 -14.11 -8.26 -4.74
CA SER A 327 -15.43 -8.81 -4.39
C SER A 327 -16.26 -9.16 -5.63
N LYS A 328 -16.34 -8.25 -6.60
CA LYS A 328 -17.01 -8.50 -7.88
C LYS A 328 -16.38 -9.64 -8.65
N THR A 329 -15.03 -9.72 -8.65
CA THR A 329 -14.31 -10.79 -9.36
C THR A 329 -14.54 -12.15 -8.70
N PHE A 330 -14.53 -12.23 -7.37
CA PHE A 330 -14.86 -13.46 -6.64
C PHE A 330 -16.26 -13.97 -6.97
N ILE A 331 -17.27 -13.10 -6.91
CA ILE A 331 -18.65 -13.47 -7.25
C ILE A 331 -18.75 -13.99 -8.68
N LYS A 332 -18.09 -13.35 -9.64
CA LYS A 332 -18.05 -13.84 -11.04
C LYS A 332 -17.37 -15.19 -11.19
N LYS A 333 -16.27 -15.42 -10.49
CA LYS A 333 -15.49 -16.67 -10.57
C LYS A 333 -16.29 -17.87 -10.06
N ILE A 334 -17.19 -17.68 -9.09
CA ILE A 334 -18.12 -18.72 -8.60
C ILE A 334 -19.42 -18.80 -9.40
N LYS A 335 -19.49 -18.20 -10.60
CA LYS A 335 -20.69 -18.13 -11.46
C LYS A 335 -21.88 -17.40 -10.83
N GLY A 336 -21.61 -16.50 -9.86
CA GLY A 336 -22.59 -15.59 -9.28
C GLY A 336 -22.78 -14.32 -10.11
N VAL A 337 -23.74 -13.48 -9.71
CA VAL A 337 -24.02 -12.19 -10.33
C VAL A 337 -23.77 -11.09 -9.32
N PHE A 338 -23.11 -10.02 -9.74
CA PHE A 338 -22.82 -8.83 -8.94
C PHE A 338 -23.38 -7.60 -9.62
N SER A 339 -24.26 -6.87 -8.93
CA SER A 339 -24.92 -5.67 -9.43
C SER A 339 -24.73 -4.49 -8.47
N ILE A 340 -24.58 -3.29 -9.01
CA ILE A 340 -24.50 -2.04 -8.28
C ILE A 340 -25.57 -1.10 -8.84
N VAL A 341 -26.45 -0.63 -7.97
CA VAL A 341 -27.40 0.45 -8.26
C VAL A 341 -27.05 1.59 -7.32
N SER A 342 -26.75 2.75 -7.86
CA SER A 342 -26.36 3.90 -7.07
C SER A 342 -26.78 5.20 -7.72
N GLN A 343 -27.08 6.18 -6.88
CA GLN A 343 -27.37 7.54 -7.29
C GLN A 343 -26.55 8.48 -6.41
N LYS A 344 -25.89 9.44 -7.05
CA LYS A 344 -25.05 10.41 -6.36
C LYS A 344 -25.85 11.16 -5.30
N ASP A 345 -25.27 11.33 -4.11
CA ASP A 345 -25.83 11.98 -2.93
C ASP A 345 -27.13 11.34 -2.37
N VAL A 346 -27.47 10.15 -2.81
CA VAL A 346 -28.60 9.36 -2.33
C VAL A 346 -28.14 8.07 -1.64
N GLY A 347 -27.20 7.34 -2.24
CA GLY A 347 -26.63 6.12 -1.68
C GLY A 347 -26.35 5.04 -2.73
N THR A 348 -25.98 3.86 -2.23
CA THR A 348 -25.62 2.71 -3.05
C THR A 348 -26.33 1.45 -2.54
N THR A 349 -26.78 0.63 -3.48
CA THR A 349 -27.25 -0.73 -3.22
C THR A 349 -26.41 -1.70 -4.02
N ILE A 350 -25.71 -2.59 -3.33
CA ILE A 350 -24.98 -3.72 -3.93
C ILE A 350 -25.81 -4.98 -3.76
N THR A 351 -26.03 -5.69 -4.86
CA THR A 351 -26.76 -6.96 -4.88
C THR A 351 -25.87 -8.06 -5.45
N MET A 352 -25.80 -9.17 -4.74
CA MET A 352 -25.04 -10.37 -5.13
C MET A 352 -25.95 -11.58 -5.17
N TYR A 353 -25.91 -12.33 -6.26
CA TYR A 353 -26.52 -13.65 -6.36
C TYR A 353 -25.39 -14.68 -6.25
N ILE A 354 -25.45 -15.50 -5.22
CA ILE A 354 -24.41 -16.47 -4.88
C ILE A 354 -25.01 -17.87 -5.03
N PRO A 355 -24.35 -18.81 -5.73
CA PRO A 355 -24.86 -20.17 -5.86
C PRO A 355 -25.00 -20.87 -4.51
N ILE A 356 -26.10 -21.59 -4.29
CA ILE A 356 -26.35 -22.40 -3.10
C ILE A 356 -25.76 -23.79 -3.31
N CYS A 357 -25.27 -24.40 -2.26
CA CYS A 357 -24.91 -25.82 -2.26
C CYS A 357 -26.21 -26.65 -2.36
N SER A 358 -26.28 -27.54 -3.35
CA SER A 358 -27.36 -28.52 -3.38
C SER A 358 -27.38 -29.31 -2.09
N PRO A 359 -28.56 -29.54 -1.47
CA PRO A 359 -28.63 -30.46 -0.33
C PRO A 359 -28.09 -31.83 -0.80
N LYS A 360 -27.14 -32.37 -0.02
CA LYS A 360 -26.67 -33.75 -0.22
C LYS A 360 -27.75 -34.72 0.10
#